data_1fa3bd5b5c6ffd07f79a9a0539527424
#
_entry.id   1fa3bd5b5c6ffd07f79a9a0539527424
#
_cell.length_a   1.000
_cell.length_b   1.000
_cell.length_c   1.000
_cell.angle_alpha   90.00
_cell.angle_beta   90.00
_cell.angle_gamma   90.00
#
_symmetry.space_group_name_H-M   'P 1'
#
loop_
_entity.id
_entity.type
_entity.pdbx_description
1 polymer ?
#
loop_
_entity_poly.entity_id
_entity_poly.type
_entity_poly.pdbx_seq_one_letter_code
_entity_poly.pdbx_strand_id
1 'polypeptide(L)'
;MGESIIMKILVTGANGYIGTGVVKQLLELKQDVIATDFSVNEIDKKAQCIEANIFELENPYSFFSEPDVVLHLAWRNGFVHNSETHLGDLNNHFAFLDKMIKSGVKKVVVLGTMHEIGFFEGRITEKTPCNPQ
;
A
#
# COMPACT_ATOMS: atom_id res chain seq x y z
N MET A 1 7.26 -25.10 18.01
CA MET A 1 6.21 -24.14 17.56
C MET A 1 6.70 -22.74 17.82
N GLY A 2 6.85 -21.94 16.80
CA GLY A 2 7.24 -20.55 16.94
C GLY A 2 6.07 -19.68 17.46
N GLU A 3 6.35 -18.72 18.31
CA GLU A 3 5.39 -17.69 18.67
C GLU A 3 5.01 -16.89 17.41
N SER A 4 3.71 -16.62 17.23
CA SER A 4 3.24 -15.74 16.17
C SER A 4 3.75 -14.32 16.43
N ILE A 5 4.54 -13.76 15.51
CA ILE A 5 4.97 -12.38 15.59
C ILE A 5 3.82 -11.50 15.13
N ILE A 6 3.34 -10.62 16.01
CA ILE A 6 2.38 -9.59 15.65
C ILE A 6 3.15 -8.37 15.19
N MET A 7 2.89 -7.96 13.96
CA MET A 7 3.45 -6.74 13.39
C MET A 7 2.37 -5.67 13.29
N LYS A 8 2.77 -4.44 13.51
CA LYS A 8 1.93 -3.28 13.22
C LYS A 8 2.11 -2.91 11.75
N ILE A 9 1.05 -3.08 10.98
CA ILE A 9 1.08 -2.95 9.52
C ILE A 9 0.17 -1.81 9.07
N LEU A 10 0.76 -0.81 8.45
CA LEU A 10 0.03 0.26 7.78
C LEU A 10 -0.31 -0.17 6.36
N VAL A 11 -1.58 -0.11 6.00
CA VAL A 11 -2.07 -0.31 4.63
C VAL A 11 -2.58 1.01 4.10
N THR A 12 -1.96 1.55 3.05
CA THR A 12 -2.46 2.72 2.33
C THR A 12 -3.30 2.29 1.13
N GLY A 13 -4.23 3.11 0.68
CA GLY A 13 -5.17 2.69 -0.36
C GLY A 13 -6.09 1.57 0.11
N ALA A 14 -6.34 1.52 1.41
CA ALA A 14 -7.02 0.41 2.07
C ALA A 14 -8.49 0.26 1.71
N ASN A 15 -9.13 1.34 1.25
CA ASN A 15 -10.54 1.36 0.86
C ASN A 15 -10.79 0.88 -0.57
N GLY A 16 -9.71 0.62 -1.33
CA GLY A 16 -9.79 0.12 -2.69
C GLY A 16 -10.13 -1.37 -2.77
N TYR A 17 -10.32 -1.88 -3.98
CA TYR A 17 -10.68 -3.27 -4.22
C TYR A 17 -9.64 -4.26 -3.64
N ILE A 18 -8.36 -4.04 -3.93
CA ILE A 18 -7.28 -4.87 -3.38
C ILE A 18 -7.11 -4.59 -1.89
N GLY A 19 -7.12 -3.32 -1.50
CA GLY A 19 -6.88 -2.89 -0.13
C GLY A 19 -7.83 -3.49 0.89
N THR A 20 -9.12 -3.52 0.60
CA THR A 20 -10.13 -4.11 1.51
C THR A 20 -9.92 -5.59 1.75
N GLY A 21 -9.55 -6.34 0.69
CA GLY A 21 -9.22 -7.76 0.79
C GLY A 21 -7.93 -8.02 1.58
N VAL A 22 -6.91 -7.21 1.34
CA VAL A 22 -5.62 -7.29 2.07
C VAL A 22 -5.82 -7.02 3.56
N VAL A 23 -6.56 -5.97 3.92
CA VAL A 23 -6.87 -5.64 5.32
C VAL A 23 -7.58 -6.81 6.00
N LYS A 24 -8.60 -7.36 5.37
CA LYS A 24 -9.33 -8.52 5.89
C LYS A 24 -8.42 -9.71 6.14
N GLN A 25 -7.55 -10.04 5.19
CA GLN A 25 -6.61 -11.17 5.32
C GLN A 25 -5.60 -10.94 6.45
N LEU A 26 -5.06 -9.73 6.59
CA LEU A 26 -4.14 -9.41 7.68
C LEU A 26 -4.80 -9.52 9.06
N LEU A 27 -6.07 -9.11 9.17
CA LEU A 27 -6.84 -9.27 10.41
C LEU A 27 -7.09 -10.75 10.75
N GLU A 28 -7.38 -11.59 9.75
CA GLU A 28 -7.49 -13.04 9.92
C GLU A 28 -6.18 -13.66 10.40
N LEU A 29 -5.05 -13.14 9.95
CA LEU A 29 -3.70 -13.50 10.39
C LEU A 29 -3.32 -12.89 11.75
N LYS A 30 -4.26 -12.24 12.43
CA LYS A 30 -4.07 -11.64 13.77
C LYS A 30 -2.96 -10.57 13.82
N GLN A 31 -2.75 -9.85 12.74
CA GLN A 31 -1.84 -8.72 12.72
C GLN A 31 -2.53 -7.45 13.27
N ASP A 32 -1.73 -6.51 13.75
CA ASP A 32 -2.19 -5.18 14.16
C ASP A 32 -2.26 -4.28 12.91
N VAL A 33 -3.48 -4.01 12.44
CA VAL A 33 -3.69 -3.35 11.14
C VAL A 33 -4.17 -1.91 11.32
N ILE A 34 -3.41 -0.97 10.75
CA ILE A 34 -3.82 0.41 10.54
C ILE A 34 -4.14 0.58 9.06
N ALA A 35 -5.37 0.97 8.76
CA ALA A 35 -5.85 1.11 7.40
C ALA A 35 -6.18 2.56 7.10
N THR A 36 -5.61 3.12 6.03
CA THR A 36 -5.80 4.52 5.65
C THR A 36 -6.15 4.69 4.19
N ASP A 37 -7.03 5.63 3.93
CA ASP A 37 -7.43 6.11 2.61
C ASP A 37 -8.12 7.47 2.77
N PHE A 38 -8.52 8.10 1.67
CA PHE A 38 -9.36 9.32 1.69
C PHE A 38 -10.74 9.06 2.31
N SER A 39 -11.27 7.86 2.18
CA SER A 39 -12.48 7.37 2.83
C SER A 39 -12.22 5.96 3.36
N VAL A 40 -12.86 5.58 4.45
CA VAL A 40 -12.65 4.29 5.11
C VAL A 40 -13.93 3.46 5.24
N ASN A 41 -14.97 3.83 4.50
CA ASN A 41 -16.30 3.26 4.64
C ASN A 41 -16.39 1.76 4.28
N GLU A 42 -15.57 1.27 3.36
CA GLU A 42 -15.56 -0.13 2.92
C GLU A 42 -14.56 -1.01 3.70
N ILE A 43 -13.75 -0.42 4.57
CA ILE A 43 -12.72 -1.13 5.32
C ILE A 43 -13.34 -1.88 6.51
N ASP A 44 -12.87 -3.08 6.77
CA ASP A 44 -13.25 -3.85 7.96
C ASP A 44 -12.94 -3.06 9.24
N LYS A 45 -13.97 -2.84 10.05
CA LYS A 45 -13.91 -2.01 11.26
C LYS A 45 -13.08 -2.61 12.40
N LYS A 46 -12.63 -3.85 12.27
CA LYS A 46 -11.65 -4.45 13.18
C LYS A 46 -10.26 -3.87 13.02
N ALA A 47 -9.94 -3.27 11.87
CA ALA A 47 -8.74 -2.48 11.69
C ALA A 47 -8.90 -1.09 12.33
N GLN A 48 -7.78 -0.46 12.66
CA GLN A 48 -7.77 0.96 13.00
C GLN A 48 -7.90 1.75 11.70
N CYS A 49 -9.09 2.27 11.42
CA CYS A 49 -9.37 3.00 10.19
C CYS A 49 -9.11 4.49 10.38
N ILE A 50 -8.28 5.09 9.55
CA ILE A 50 -7.89 6.50 9.62
C ILE A 50 -8.06 7.14 8.25
N GLU A 51 -8.96 8.12 8.13
CA GLU A 51 -9.06 8.95 6.93
C GLU A 51 -7.89 9.96 6.91
N ALA A 52 -7.12 9.95 5.84
CA ALA A 52 -6.01 10.88 5.68
C ALA A 52 -5.60 11.03 4.22
N ASN A 53 -5.09 12.21 3.89
CA ASN A 53 -4.25 12.39 2.71
C ASN A 53 -2.79 12.18 3.13
N ILE A 54 -2.24 11.03 2.81
CA ILE A 54 -0.88 10.66 3.25
C ILE A 54 0.20 11.59 2.70
N PHE A 55 -0.06 12.30 1.61
CA PHE A 55 0.90 13.23 1.01
C PHE A 55 1.03 14.55 1.77
N GLU A 56 0.02 14.90 2.56
CA GLU A 56 -0.01 16.13 3.35
C GLU A 56 0.55 15.97 4.76
N LEU A 57 0.87 14.74 5.17
CA LEU A 57 1.38 14.48 6.51
C LEU A 57 2.85 14.88 6.63
N GLU A 58 3.14 15.72 7.61
CA GLU A 58 4.53 16.12 7.91
C GLU A 58 5.32 14.94 8.49
N ASN A 59 4.73 14.25 9.46
CA ASN A 59 5.33 13.11 10.15
C ASN A 59 4.41 11.86 10.07
N PRO A 60 4.33 11.20 8.91
CA PRO A 60 3.40 10.08 8.74
C PRO A 60 3.71 8.88 9.64
N TYR A 61 4.97 8.64 9.97
CA TYR A 61 5.38 7.55 10.85
C TYR A 61 4.74 7.65 12.25
N SER A 62 4.89 8.80 12.91
CA SER A 62 4.27 9.03 14.22
C SER A 62 2.75 9.17 14.11
N PHE A 63 2.24 9.78 13.04
CA PHE A 63 0.80 9.90 12.81
C PHE A 63 0.10 8.54 12.77
N PHE A 64 0.71 7.54 12.16
CA PHE A 64 0.21 6.17 12.11
C PHE A 64 0.75 5.27 13.23
N SER A 65 1.15 5.85 14.36
CA SER A 65 1.58 5.11 15.56
C SER A 65 2.77 4.17 15.35
N GLU A 66 3.72 4.60 14.55
CA GLU A 66 5.01 3.92 14.33
C GLU A 66 4.88 2.49 13.80
N PRO A 67 4.34 2.28 12.59
CA PRO A 67 4.17 0.94 12.03
C PRO A 67 5.52 0.26 11.74
N ASP A 68 5.53 -1.08 11.88
CA ASP A 68 6.69 -1.90 11.52
C ASP A 68 6.80 -2.06 9.99
N VAL A 69 5.66 -2.19 9.33
CA VAL A 69 5.55 -2.47 7.89
C VAL A 69 4.58 -1.51 7.24
N VAL A 70 4.89 -1.06 6.04
CA VAL A 70 3.99 -0.32 5.17
C VAL A 70 3.67 -1.16 3.94
N LEU A 71 2.39 -1.47 3.74
CA LEU A 71 1.85 -1.95 2.47
C LEU A 71 1.28 -0.75 1.71
N HIS A 72 2.00 -0.29 0.72
CA HIS A 72 1.64 0.90 -0.04
C HIS A 72 0.86 0.52 -1.30
N LEU A 73 -0.46 0.56 -1.19
CA LEU A 73 -1.40 0.22 -2.28
C LEU A 73 -2.09 1.45 -2.86
N ALA A 74 -1.85 2.62 -2.28
CA ALA A 74 -2.46 3.87 -2.72
C ALA A 74 -1.98 4.23 -4.13
N TRP A 75 -2.92 4.34 -5.07
CA TRP A 75 -2.68 4.76 -6.43
C TRP A 75 -3.95 5.36 -7.04
N ARG A 76 -3.85 6.58 -7.57
CA ARG A 76 -5.01 7.25 -8.21
C ARG A 76 -5.07 6.95 -9.69
N ASN A 77 -6.28 6.86 -10.21
CA ASN A 77 -6.55 6.74 -11.64
C ASN A 77 -5.85 5.56 -12.33
N GLY A 78 -5.72 4.42 -11.63
CA GLY A 78 -5.01 3.24 -12.13
C GLY A 78 -5.53 2.69 -13.47
N PHE A 79 -6.78 2.99 -13.82
CA PHE A 79 -7.37 2.60 -15.11
C PHE A 79 -7.36 3.70 -16.17
N VAL A 80 -6.81 4.87 -15.84
CA VAL A 80 -6.62 5.98 -16.78
C VAL A 80 -5.14 6.06 -17.14
N HIS A 81 -4.71 5.31 -18.14
CA HIS A 81 -3.29 5.06 -18.43
C HIS A 81 -2.44 6.32 -18.62
N ASN A 82 -3.01 7.36 -19.22
CA ASN A 82 -2.31 8.62 -19.50
C ASN A 82 -2.68 9.74 -18.52
N SER A 83 -3.10 9.40 -17.30
CA SER A 83 -3.44 10.41 -16.31
C SER A 83 -2.21 11.22 -15.89
N GLU A 84 -2.31 12.55 -15.96
CA GLU A 84 -1.27 13.47 -15.48
C GLU A 84 -1.00 13.31 -13.97
N THR A 85 -1.97 12.77 -13.22
CA THR A 85 -1.80 12.51 -11.78
C THR A 85 -0.68 11.50 -11.51
N HIS A 86 -0.38 10.60 -12.43
CA HIS A 86 0.67 9.60 -12.25
C HIS A 86 2.05 10.25 -12.08
N LEU A 87 2.37 11.21 -12.95
CA LEU A 87 3.63 11.98 -12.81
C LEU A 87 3.58 12.93 -11.62
N GLY A 88 2.46 13.63 -11.43
CA GLY A 88 2.31 14.57 -10.32
C GLY A 88 2.43 13.90 -8.96
N ASP A 89 1.89 12.69 -8.83
CA ASP A 89 1.93 11.94 -7.56
C ASP A 89 3.23 11.17 -7.32
N LEU A 90 4.04 10.91 -8.35
CA LEU A 90 5.25 10.12 -8.21
C LEU A 90 6.18 10.66 -7.12
N ASN A 91 6.44 11.95 -7.14
CA ASN A 91 7.25 12.60 -6.10
C ASN A 91 6.60 12.53 -4.72
N ASN A 92 5.28 12.63 -4.66
CA ASN A 92 4.53 12.54 -3.40
C ASN A 92 4.61 11.13 -2.81
N HIS A 93 4.48 10.09 -3.63
CA HIS A 93 4.67 8.70 -3.21
C HIS A 93 6.09 8.47 -2.69
N PHE A 94 7.08 8.94 -3.44
CA PHE A 94 8.48 8.84 -3.02
C PHE A 94 8.71 9.55 -1.67
N ALA A 95 8.25 10.79 -1.54
CA ALA A 95 8.45 11.57 -0.32
C ALA A 95 7.78 10.91 0.90
N PHE A 96 6.57 10.36 0.74
CA PHE A 96 5.90 9.62 1.80
C PHE A 96 6.71 8.40 2.25
N LEU A 97 7.12 7.56 1.32
CA LEU A 97 7.89 6.35 1.62
C LEU A 97 9.26 6.67 2.22
N ASP A 98 9.93 7.70 1.70
CA ASP A 98 11.23 8.16 2.23
C ASP A 98 11.12 8.61 3.70
N LYS A 99 10.07 9.39 4.03
CA LYS A 99 9.78 9.78 5.42
C LYS A 99 9.56 8.57 6.31
N MET A 100 8.79 7.58 5.85
CA MET A 100 8.50 6.37 6.62
C MET A 100 9.77 5.56 6.88
N ILE A 101 10.60 5.36 5.86
CA ILE A 101 11.85 4.59 5.96
C ILE A 101 12.86 5.30 6.89
N LYS A 102 13.06 6.60 6.71
CA LYS A 102 13.97 7.38 7.56
C LYS A 102 13.54 7.45 9.01
N SER A 103 12.24 7.33 9.28
CA SER A 103 11.70 7.36 10.63
C SER A 103 11.75 6.01 11.35
N GLY A 104 11.94 4.89 10.64
CA GLY A 104 12.14 3.61 11.30
C GLY A 104 11.27 2.44 10.83
N VAL A 105 10.50 2.59 9.76
CA VAL A 105 9.78 1.46 9.15
C VAL A 105 10.78 0.39 8.72
N LYS A 106 10.52 -0.85 9.12
CA LYS A 106 11.43 -1.98 8.88
C LYS A 106 11.28 -2.58 7.48
N LYS A 107 10.07 -2.50 6.93
CA LYS A 107 9.76 -3.09 5.62
C LYS A 107 8.72 -2.27 4.88
N VAL A 108 8.97 -2.04 3.61
CA VAL A 108 8.03 -1.43 2.68
C VAL A 108 7.72 -2.41 1.58
N VAL A 109 6.44 -2.60 1.30
CA VAL A 109 5.94 -3.39 0.17
C VAL A 109 5.09 -2.48 -0.70
N VAL A 110 5.46 -2.35 -1.95
CA VAL A 110 4.75 -1.54 -2.95
C VAL A 110 4.14 -2.48 -3.98
N LEU A 111 2.90 -2.23 -4.34
CA LEU A 111 2.23 -2.98 -5.40
C LEU A 111 2.71 -2.47 -6.76
N GLY A 112 3.19 -3.39 -7.60
CA GLY A 112 3.48 -3.13 -8.99
C GLY A 112 2.23 -3.20 -9.87
N THR A 113 2.42 -3.17 -11.17
CA THR A 113 1.33 -3.26 -12.15
C THR A 113 1.51 -4.44 -13.10
N MET A 114 0.43 -5.04 -13.53
CA MET A 114 0.46 -6.06 -14.58
C MET A 114 0.95 -5.49 -15.94
N HIS A 115 0.87 -4.18 -16.12
CA HIS A 115 1.36 -3.51 -17.33
C HIS A 115 2.89 -3.54 -17.48
N GLU A 116 3.63 -3.87 -16.43
CA GLU A 116 5.09 -4.06 -16.50
C GLU A 116 5.49 -5.16 -17.49
N ILE A 117 4.67 -6.19 -17.60
CA ILE A 117 4.90 -7.31 -18.51
C ILE A 117 4.41 -7.00 -19.91
N GLY A 118 3.32 -6.23 -20.02
CA GLY A 118 2.65 -5.98 -21.29
C GLY A 118 1.85 -7.20 -21.76
N PHE A 119 1.63 -7.28 -23.08
CA PHE A 119 0.94 -8.43 -23.67
C PHE A 119 1.83 -9.67 -23.64
N PHE A 120 1.34 -10.75 -23.05
CA PHE A 120 2.04 -12.02 -22.97
C PHE A 120 1.06 -13.18 -23.04
N GLU A 121 1.30 -14.11 -23.95
CA GLU A 121 0.55 -15.35 -24.07
C GLU A 121 1.28 -16.47 -23.31
N GLY A 122 0.59 -17.09 -22.38
CA GLY A 122 1.10 -18.20 -21.60
C GLY A 122 1.22 -17.91 -20.11
N ARG A 123 1.96 -18.75 -19.43
CA ARG A 123 2.15 -18.64 -17.98
C ARG A 123 3.20 -17.57 -17.64
N ILE A 124 2.82 -16.62 -16.82
CA ILE A 124 3.75 -15.62 -16.28
C ILE A 124 4.58 -16.25 -15.16
N THR A 125 5.89 -16.08 -15.24
CA THR A 125 6.86 -16.54 -14.23
C THR A 125 7.85 -15.41 -13.93
N GLU A 126 8.72 -15.59 -12.97
CA GLU A 126 9.80 -14.67 -12.64
C GLU A 126 10.79 -14.39 -13.80
N LYS A 127 10.80 -15.28 -14.80
CA LYS A 127 11.65 -15.16 -16.01
C LYS A 127 10.94 -14.51 -17.18
N THR A 128 9.65 -14.21 -17.04
CA THR A 128 8.88 -13.55 -18.10
C THR A 128 9.46 -12.15 -18.33
N PRO A 129 9.81 -11.79 -19.58
CA PRO A 129 10.39 -10.49 -19.85
C PRO A 129 9.38 -9.36 -19.61
N CYS A 130 9.85 -8.25 -19.07
CA CYS A 130 9.05 -7.03 -18.97
C CYS A 130 9.07 -6.31 -20.32
N ASN A 131 7.90 -6.12 -20.90
CA ASN A 131 7.72 -5.42 -22.17
C ASN A 131 6.51 -4.48 -22.08
N PRO A 132 6.59 -3.43 -21.27
CA PRO A 132 5.47 -2.50 -21.07
C PRO A 132 5.15 -1.77 -22.39
N GLN A 133 3.86 -1.50 -22.61
CA GLN A 133 3.35 -0.78 -23.78
C GLN A 133 2.86 0.62 -23.41
#